data_76e5fab4b344c23a04d1543f65c6ad95
#
_entry.id   76e5fab4b344c23a04d1543f65c6ad95
#
_cell.length_a   1.000
_cell.length_b   1.000
_cell.length_c   1.000
_cell.angle_alpha   90.00
_cell.angle_beta   90.00
_cell.angle_gamma   90.00
#
_symmetry.space_group_name_H-M   'P 1'
#
loop_
_entity.id
_entity.type
_entity.pdbx_description
1 polymer ?
#
loop_
_entity_poly.entity_id
_entity_poly.type
_entity_poly.pdbx_seq_one_letter_code
_entity_poly.pdbx_strand_id
1 'polypeptide(L)'
;NAQVLQRKADRHGKLVKRQTLYDLLPIEKIENGILHTTHDRYIKILEIEPINFLLRSPREQRSVIYSFASLLKVSPVRLQFKSFSRKADVNAYLDKLRRDAANEPDADVRKRHMSYIRFVKRLGSRDAVSRRFFVIFQYEAPTNERNISYAEIVSTLETTARNFRTYLAQCGNAIVEHENEDEFLTDVFYTLLNRRTAVQVPLQERIQDVLASYLAQNDATALDKIPPAAFMIPPSLDLKHGRYLYMDGTYHAYLMIPADGYRAQVTAGWMALLVNAGEGIDVDLFLERQPKERMMQKIGQQIRINRSKIKDTSDTNSDFDDLSNAIRSGYYLKDGLANNEDFYYAAILVTVTAASVKDLEWRIGEIRKLMVSQDMNLQLCSFRQEAAFLSSLPLCAPDAALFKKYRRNILTSTAASFYPFVSFELCDTNGVLLGVNKYNNSLVSLDNFSTRIYKNANMAILGTSGAGKTFTMQLIARRMRLAGTPVYIIAPLKGHEFYRQAKALNGTIIRIVPGSPDCINVMEIRKIDHTSSELLDGPMPEQSELAAKIQKLHIFFSLLIPDLSNEERQLLDEAIVTTYRNKGITYSNASLDDPAHPGQYREMPILGDLHAVLSSAPETR
;
A
#
# COMPACT_ATOMS: atom_id res chain seq x y z
N ASN A 1 -21.28 10.03 -29.99
CA ASN A 1 -20.53 10.30 -31.24
C ASN A 1 -19.18 9.62 -31.19
N ALA A 2 -19.14 8.33 -31.56
CA ALA A 2 -17.88 7.59 -31.71
C ALA A 2 -17.13 8.17 -32.92
N GLN A 3 -16.00 8.86 -32.70
CA GLN A 3 -15.16 9.33 -33.79
C GLN A 3 -14.49 8.15 -34.48
N VAL A 4 -14.79 7.99 -35.75
CA VAL A 4 -14.27 6.94 -36.64
C VAL A 4 -12.86 7.31 -37.07
N LEU A 5 -11.87 6.48 -36.72
CA LEU A 5 -10.50 6.58 -37.23
C LEU A 5 -10.45 6.14 -38.70
N GLN A 6 -10.18 7.06 -39.63
CA GLN A 6 -9.89 6.74 -41.02
C GLN A 6 -8.40 6.44 -41.19
N ARG A 7 -8.02 5.19 -41.42
CA ARG A 7 -6.70 4.84 -41.99
C ARG A 7 -6.74 4.98 -43.50
N LYS A 8 -5.69 5.57 -44.08
CA LYS A 8 -5.50 5.66 -45.55
C LYS A 8 -5.41 4.25 -46.14
N ALA A 9 -6.07 4.05 -47.28
CA ALA A 9 -6.06 2.82 -48.05
C ALA A 9 -4.62 2.33 -48.32
N ASP A 10 -4.39 1.05 -48.16
CA ASP A 10 -3.17 0.37 -48.60
C ASP A 10 -3.03 0.48 -50.14
N ARG A 11 -1.80 0.44 -50.65
CA ARG A 11 -1.46 0.59 -52.07
C ARG A 11 -2.14 -0.39 -53.05
N HIS A 12 -3.01 -1.28 -52.52
CA HIS A 12 -3.75 -2.30 -53.27
C HIS A 12 -5.27 -2.12 -53.29
N GLY A 13 -5.80 -0.92 -52.97
CA GLY A 13 -7.22 -0.59 -53.17
C GLY A 13 -8.26 -1.39 -52.36
N LYS A 14 -7.86 -2.15 -51.37
CA LYS A 14 -8.82 -2.82 -50.44
C LYS A 14 -9.41 -1.77 -49.51
N LEU A 15 -10.73 -1.65 -49.51
CA LEU A 15 -11.48 -0.85 -48.54
C LEU A 15 -11.04 -1.21 -47.11
N VAL A 16 -10.35 -0.29 -46.45
CA VAL A 16 -9.96 -0.45 -45.06
C VAL A 16 -11.24 -0.49 -44.24
N LYS A 17 -11.52 -1.60 -43.55
CA LYS A 17 -12.61 -1.73 -42.60
C LYS A 17 -12.51 -0.56 -41.62
N ARG A 18 -13.57 0.20 -41.46
CA ARG A 18 -13.66 1.26 -40.42
C ARG A 18 -13.46 0.57 -39.06
N GLN A 19 -12.32 0.78 -38.42
CA GLN A 19 -12.11 0.33 -37.05
C GLN A 19 -12.85 1.28 -36.11
N THR A 20 -13.75 0.72 -35.31
CA THR A 20 -14.40 1.43 -34.20
C THR A 20 -13.44 1.45 -33.01
N LEU A 21 -13.66 2.36 -32.03
CA LEU A 21 -12.92 2.32 -30.75
C LEU A 21 -13.11 0.99 -30.02
N TYR A 22 -14.22 0.30 -30.25
CA TYR A 22 -14.49 -1.03 -29.68
C TYR A 22 -13.50 -2.10 -30.18
N ASP A 23 -13.05 -2.00 -31.43
CA ASP A 23 -12.08 -2.93 -32.02
C ASP A 23 -10.65 -2.76 -31.46
N LEU A 24 -10.40 -1.67 -30.69
CA LEU A 24 -9.12 -1.39 -30.08
C LEU A 24 -8.84 -2.32 -28.87
N LEU A 25 -9.90 -2.66 -28.13
CA LEU A 25 -9.79 -3.58 -27.00
C LEU A 25 -10.19 -4.98 -27.45
N PRO A 26 -9.25 -5.93 -27.52
CA PRO A 26 -9.53 -7.30 -27.96
C PRO A 26 -10.21 -8.12 -26.83
N ILE A 27 -11.25 -7.54 -26.20
CA ILE A 27 -12.02 -8.20 -25.13
C ILE A 27 -13.39 -8.57 -25.69
N GLU A 28 -13.67 -9.84 -25.74
CA GLU A 28 -14.94 -10.41 -26.20
C GLU A 28 -15.93 -10.53 -25.06
N LYS A 29 -15.50 -11.11 -23.94
CA LYS A 29 -16.34 -11.40 -22.76
C LYS A 29 -15.54 -11.31 -21.47
N ILE A 30 -16.24 -10.97 -20.38
CA ILE A 30 -15.75 -11.08 -19.02
C ILE A 30 -16.73 -11.96 -18.27
N GLU A 31 -16.23 -13.05 -17.69
CA GLU A 31 -17.06 -14.02 -16.97
C GLU A 31 -16.22 -14.82 -15.97
N ASN A 32 -16.74 -15.01 -14.76
CA ASN A 32 -16.08 -15.74 -13.67
C ASN A 32 -14.68 -15.19 -13.31
N GLY A 33 -14.48 -13.89 -13.37
CA GLY A 33 -13.18 -13.25 -13.12
C GLY A 33 -12.12 -13.58 -14.17
N ILE A 34 -12.53 -13.94 -15.40
CA ILE A 34 -11.66 -14.28 -16.51
C ILE A 34 -12.01 -13.39 -17.71
N LEU A 35 -10.98 -12.81 -18.32
CA LEU A 35 -11.08 -12.09 -19.58
C LEU A 35 -10.96 -13.07 -20.74
N HIS A 36 -11.97 -13.10 -21.57
CA HIS A 36 -11.94 -13.81 -22.84
C HIS A 36 -11.66 -12.81 -23.96
N THR A 37 -10.62 -13.05 -24.74
CA THR A 37 -10.20 -12.14 -25.83
C THR A 37 -10.68 -12.65 -27.18
N THR A 38 -10.79 -11.74 -28.15
CA THR A 38 -11.15 -12.05 -29.56
C THR A 38 -10.15 -12.98 -30.27
N HIS A 39 -9.06 -13.36 -29.61
CA HIS A 39 -8.03 -14.28 -30.12
C HIS A 39 -7.99 -15.58 -29.32
N ASP A 40 -9.11 -16.03 -28.77
CA ASP A 40 -9.25 -17.26 -27.97
C ASP A 40 -8.23 -17.38 -26.82
N ARG A 41 -7.93 -16.26 -26.16
CA ARG A 41 -7.06 -16.24 -25.00
C ARG A 41 -7.87 -15.95 -23.74
N TYR A 42 -7.58 -16.69 -22.70
CA TYR A 42 -8.21 -16.58 -21.39
C TYR A 42 -7.19 -16.02 -20.40
N ILE A 43 -7.51 -14.90 -19.77
CA ILE A 43 -6.59 -14.14 -18.95
C ILE A 43 -7.18 -13.95 -17.57
N LYS A 44 -6.37 -14.20 -16.55
CA LYS A 44 -6.68 -13.89 -15.15
C LYS A 44 -5.79 -12.76 -14.66
N ILE A 45 -6.39 -11.85 -13.90
CA ILE A 45 -5.71 -10.73 -13.26
C ILE A 45 -5.93 -10.84 -11.75
N LEU A 46 -4.85 -10.80 -10.98
CA LEU A 46 -4.91 -10.77 -9.51
C LEU A 46 -4.33 -9.45 -9.03
N GLU A 47 -5.03 -8.78 -8.13
CA GLU A 47 -4.52 -7.60 -7.44
C GLU A 47 -3.73 -8.02 -6.21
N ILE A 48 -2.55 -7.44 -6.05
CA ILE A 48 -1.59 -7.79 -5.00
C ILE A 48 -1.40 -6.62 -4.05
N GLU A 49 -1.56 -6.86 -2.77
CA GLU A 49 -1.20 -5.90 -1.73
C GLU A 49 0.34 -5.85 -1.61
N PRO A 50 0.98 -4.71 -1.87
CA PRO A 50 2.43 -4.59 -1.84
C PRO A 50 2.96 -4.59 -0.40
N ILE A 51 4.27 -4.86 -0.26
CA ILE A 51 4.98 -4.72 1.01
C ILE A 51 6.01 -3.59 0.94
N ASN A 52 6.36 -3.03 2.08
CA ASN A 52 7.52 -2.16 2.16
C ASN A 52 8.81 -3.00 2.29
N PHE A 53 9.29 -3.51 1.15
CA PHE A 53 10.43 -4.40 1.07
C PHE A 53 11.72 -3.79 1.65
N LEU A 54 11.95 -2.48 1.43
CA LEU A 54 13.19 -1.82 1.86
C LEU A 54 13.28 -1.60 3.37
N LEU A 55 12.16 -1.65 4.09
CA LEU A 55 12.12 -1.60 5.56
C LEU A 55 12.34 -2.98 6.22
N ARG A 56 12.37 -4.05 5.44
CA ARG A 56 12.63 -5.40 5.94
C ARG A 56 14.11 -5.60 6.24
N SER A 57 14.41 -6.47 7.22
CA SER A 57 15.78 -6.88 7.51
C SER A 57 16.42 -7.61 6.31
N PRO A 58 17.75 -7.61 6.15
CA PRO A 58 18.42 -8.31 5.06
C PRO A 58 18.08 -9.82 4.98
N ARG A 59 17.76 -10.45 6.12
CA ARG A 59 17.33 -11.85 6.17
C ARG A 59 15.92 -12.02 5.58
N GLU A 60 14.99 -11.13 5.95
CA GLU A 60 13.63 -11.14 5.41
C GLU A 60 13.62 -10.81 3.92
N GLN A 61 14.41 -9.82 3.47
CA GLN A 61 14.54 -9.50 2.05
C GLN A 61 15.01 -10.72 1.24
N ARG A 62 16.01 -11.45 1.71
CA ARG A 62 16.47 -12.69 1.05
C ARG A 62 15.38 -13.76 1.02
N SER A 63 14.61 -13.92 2.09
CA SER A 63 13.50 -14.87 2.15
C SER A 63 12.42 -14.53 1.11
N VAL A 64 12.05 -13.26 0.99
CA VAL A 64 11.08 -12.77 -0.02
C VAL A 64 11.57 -13.10 -1.44
N ILE A 65 12.82 -12.76 -1.76
CA ILE A 65 13.38 -13.02 -3.10
C ILE A 65 13.45 -14.51 -3.39
N TYR A 66 13.79 -15.34 -2.42
CA TYR A 66 13.83 -16.81 -2.57
C TYR A 66 12.41 -17.37 -2.83
N SER A 67 11.41 -16.94 -2.07
CA SER A 67 10.01 -17.35 -2.26
C SER A 67 9.48 -16.89 -3.62
N PHE A 68 9.84 -15.68 -4.05
CA PHE A 68 9.47 -15.18 -5.38
C PHE A 68 10.17 -15.95 -6.51
N ALA A 69 11.44 -16.32 -6.36
CA ALA A 69 12.13 -17.20 -7.30
C ALA A 69 11.43 -18.56 -7.42
N SER A 70 10.98 -19.13 -6.30
CA SER A 70 10.22 -20.38 -6.28
C SER A 70 8.87 -20.24 -6.99
N LEU A 71 8.17 -19.12 -6.79
CA LEU A 71 6.94 -18.80 -7.52
C LEU A 71 7.17 -18.75 -9.03
N LEU A 72 8.22 -18.08 -9.49
CA LEU A 72 8.53 -17.96 -10.93
C LEU A 72 8.75 -19.32 -11.61
N LYS A 73 9.32 -20.29 -10.89
CA LYS A 73 9.56 -21.64 -11.43
C LYS A 73 8.27 -22.44 -11.68
N VAL A 74 7.24 -22.21 -10.87
CA VAL A 74 5.94 -22.92 -10.97
C VAL A 74 4.88 -22.13 -11.73
N SER A 75 5.17 -20.90 -12.09
CA SER A 75 4.27 -19.98 -12.77
C SER A 75 4.09 -20.34 -14.26
N PRO A 76 3.03 -19.86 -14.94
CA PRO A 76 2.88 -19.93 -16.38
C PRO A 76 4.10 -19.38 -17.13
N VAL A 77 4.22 -19.75 -18.41
CA VAL A 77 5.35 -19.34 -19.27
C VAL A 77 5.41 -17.83 -19.43
N ARG A 78 4.25 -17.19 -19.57
CA ARG A 78 4.14 -15.74 -19.76
C ARG A 78 3.48 -15.08 -18.55
N LEU A 79 4.15 -14.07 -18.04
CA LEU A 79 3.69 -13.22 -16.94
C LEU A 79 3.83 -11.76 -17.31
N GLN A 80 2.84 -10.98 -16.92
CA GLN A 80 2.94 -9.51 -16.88
C GLN A 80 2.68 -9.07 -15.44
N PHE A 81 3.63 -8.35 -14.88
CA PHE A 81 3.47 -7.66 -13.60
C PHE A 81 3.24 -6.19 -13.90
N LYS A 82 2.16 -5.65 -13.39
CA LYS A 82 1.81 -4.26 -13.64
C LYS A 82 1.65 -3.50 -12.34
N SER A 83 2.29 -2.34 -12.26
CA SER A 83 1.95 -1.32 -11.27
C SER A 83 1.38 -0.10 -11.98
N PHE A 84 0.28 0.44 -11.50
CA PHE A 84 -0.20 1.70 -12.02
C PHE A 84 -0.63 2.65 -10.89
N SER A 85 -0.36 3.94 -11.13
CA SER A 85 -0.69 5.03 -10.21
C SER A 85 -2.10 5.56 -10.49
N ARG A 86 -2.85 5.84 -9.42
CA ARG A 86 -4.13 6.55 -9.48
C ARG A 86 -4.20 7.60 -8.39
N LYS A 87 -5.15 8.51 -8.47
CA LYS A 87 -5.46 9.36 -7.32
C LYS A 87 -5.89 8.51 -6.13
N ALA A 88 -5.41 8.88 -4.94
CA ALA A 88 -5.75 8.14 -3.74
C ALA A 88 -7.24 8.26 -3.44
N ASP A 89 -7.89 7.12 -3.23
CA ASP A 89 -9.26 7.10 -2.74
C ASP A 89 -9.25 7.32 -1.22
N VAL A 90 -9.77 8.45 -0.81
CA VAL A 90 -9.90 8.83 0.61
C VAL A 90 -11.34 8.72 1.11
N ASN A 91 -12.29 8.21 0.29
CA ASN A 91 -13.71 8.21 0.63
C ASN A 91 -14.00 7.38 1.88
N ALA A 92 -13.47 6.16 1.98
CA ALA A 92 -13.64 5.31 3.17
C ALA A 92 -13.11 6.00 4.45
N TYR A 93 -11.97 6.68 4.36
CA TYR A 93 -11.41 7.45 5.46
C TYR A 93 -12.26 8.69 5.80
N LEU A 94 -12.78 9.40 4.79
CA LEU A 94 -13.68 10.53 4.99
C LEU A 94 -15.00 10.10 5.63
N ASP A 95 -15.55 8.94 5.27
CA ASP A 95 -16.79 8.42 5.85
C ASP A 95 -16.58 8.00 7.31
N LYS A 96 -15.43 7.43 7.65
CA LYS A 96 -15.03 7.21 9.04
C LYS A 96 -14.99 8.53 9.81
N LEU A 97 -14.27 9.54 9.30
CA LEU A 97 -14.18 10.84 9.94
C LEU A 97 -15.56 11.53 10.10
N ARG A 98 -16.48 11.35 9.17
CA ARG A 98 -17.85 11.87 9.28
C ARG A 98 -18.63 11.19 10.40
N ARG A 99 -18.49 9.85 10.53
CA ARG A 99 -19.11 9.10 11.64
C ARG A 99 -18.54 9.55 12.98
N ASP A 100 -17.22 9.66 13.08
CA ASP A 100 -16.56 10.13 14.30
C ASP A 100 -17.00 11.56 14.67
N ALA A 101 -17.16 12.45 13.66
CA ALA A 101 -17.65 13.81 13.88
C ALA A 101 -19.12 13.86 14.31
N ALA A 102 -19.95 12.93 13.84
CA ALA A 102 -21.36 12.84 14.24
C ALA A 102 -21.51 12.39 15.70
N ASN A 103 -20.60 11.53 16.17
CA ASN A 103 -20.58 11.01 17.54
C ASN A 103 -19.92 11.97 18.55
N GLU A 104 -19.27 13.05 18.11
CA GLU A 104 -18.61 14.01 18.99
C GLU A 104 -19.64 14.91 19.68
N PRO A 105 -19.75 14.88 21.02
CA PRO A 105 -20.73 15.69 21.76
C PRO A 105 -20.40 17.18 21.78
N ASP A 106 -19.10 17.54 21.75
CA ASP A 106 -18.62 18.91 21.85
C ASP A 106 -18.72 19.65 20.51
N ALA A 107 -19.45 20.78 20.48
CA ALA A 107 -19.70 21.56 19.27
C ALA A 107 -18.43 22.20 18.70
N ASP A 108 -17.50 22.65 19.53
CA ASP A 108 -16.24 23.27 19.09
C ASP A 108 -15.27 22.23 18.55
N VAL A 109 -15.20 21.07 19.19
CA VAL A 109 -14.43 19.91 18.69
C VAL A 109 -15.00 19.43 17.37
N ARG A 110 -16.34 19.33 17.24
CA ARG A 110 -17.04 18.96 16.00
C ARG A 110 -16.74 19.93 14.85
N LYS A 111 -16.71 21.24 15.10
CA LYS A 111 -16.35 22.25 14.10
C LYS A 111 -14.90 22.07 13.59
N ARG A 112 -13.99 21.70 14.49
CA ARG A 112 -12.58 21.39 14.13
C ARG A 112 -12.50 20.10 13.33
N HIS A 113 -13.29 19.11 13.68
CA HIS A 113 -13.40 17.86 12.93
C HIS A 113 -13.86 18.10 11.48
N MET A 114 -14.90 18.92 11.29
CA MET A 114 -15.36 19.31 9.95
C MET A 114 -14.30 20.08 9.14
N SER A 115 -13.46 20.87 9.80
CA SER A 115 -12.32 21.54 9.16
C SER A 115 -11.24 20.52 8.73
N TYR A 116 -11.01 19.49 9.52
CA TYR A 116 -10.09 18.41 9.21
C TYR A 116 -10.61 17.56 8.04
N ILE A 117 -11.89 17.21 8.00
CA ILE A 117 -12.54 16.52 6.87
C ILE A 117 -12.33 17.28 5.57
N ARG A 118 -12.53 18.61 5.57
CA ARG A 118 -12.30 19.47 4.39
C ARG A 118 -10.83 19.46 3.96
N PHE A 119 -9.89 19.45 4.91
CA PHE A 119 -8.47 19.34 4.63
C PHE A 119 -8.13 18.00 3.97
N VAL A 120 -8.59 16.87 4.53
CA VAL A 120 -8.35 15.53 3.98
C VAL A 120 -8.94 15.38 2.58
N LYS A 121 -10.18 15.86 2.36
CA LYS A 121 -10.82 15.85 1.03
C LYS A 121 -9.97 16.60 -0.01
N ARG A 122 -9.44 17.77 0.36
CA ARG A 122 -8.56 18.56 -0.54
C ARG A 122 -7.25 17.84 -0.82
N LEU A 123 -6.67 17.21 0.19
CA LEU A 123 -5.42 16.47 0.07
C LEU A 123 -5.58 15.26 -0.89
N GLY A 124 -6.63 14.46 -0.71
CA GLY A 124 -6.92 13.31 -1.58
C GLY A 124 -7.16 13.69 -3.04
N SER A 125 -7.90 14.78 -3.27
CA SER A 125 -8.25 15.20 -4.64
C SER A 125 -7.09 15.84 -5.42
N ARG A 126 -6.11 16.44 -4.76
CA ARG A 126 -5.03 17.19 -5.43
C ARG A 126 -3.70 16.49 -5.44
N ASP A 127 -3.24 16.01 -4.29
CA ASP A 127 -1.84 15.70 -4.07
C ASP A 127 -1.58 14.22 -3.81
N ALA A 128 -2.58 13.49 -3.30
CA ALA A 128 -2.37 12.10 -2.89
C ALA A 128 -2.52 11.13 -4.06
N VAL A 129 -1.57 10.20 -4.12
CA VAL A 129 -1.49 9.13 -5.12
C VAL A 129 -1.47 7.78 -4.41
N SER A 130 -2.20 6.81 -4.93
CA SER A 130 -2.10 5.40 -4.55
C SER A 130 -1.65 4.55 -5.72
N ARG A 131 -1.11 3.38 -5.43
CA ARG A 131 -0.67 2.41 -6.44
C ARG A 131 -1.38 1.09 -6.28
N ARG A 132 -1.77 0.54 -7.42
CA ARG A 132 -2.29 -0.83 -7.51
C ARG A 132 -1.25 -1.71 -8.21
N PHE A 133 -1.13 -2.94 -7.75
CA PHE A 133 -0.19 -3.92 -8.28
C PHE A 133 -0.94 -5.15 -8.74
N PHE A 134 -0.59 -5.63 -9.94
CA PHE A 134 -1.26 -6.77 -10.54
C PHE A 134 -0.25 -7.80 -11.03
N VAL A 135 -0.65 -9.06 -10.95
CA VAL A 135 -0.07 -10.14 -11.75
C VAL A 135 -1.11 -10.60 -12.75
N ILE A 136 -0.70 -10.66 -14.00
CA ILE A 136 -1.51 -11.02 -15.15
C ILE A 136 -0.90 -12.27 -15.79
N PHE A 137 -1.70 -13.27 -16.01
CA PHE A 137 -1.30 -14.51 -16.69
C PHE A 137 -2.43 -15.03 -17.56
N GLN A 138 -2.06 -15.87 -18.52
CA GLN A 138 -3.01 -16.47 -19.44
C GLN A 138 -3.06 -17.99 -19.26
N TYR A 139 -4.17 -18.58 -19.68
CA TYR A 139 -4.26 -20.02 -19.84
C TYR A 139 -3.29 -20.48 -20.94
N GLU A 140 -2.59 -21.57 -20.69
CA GLU A 140 -1.66 -22.20 -21.63
C GLU A 140 -2.13 -23.62 -21.92
N ALA A 141 -2.59 -23.85 -23.17
CA ALA A 141 -3.07 -25.15 -23.58
C ALA A 141 -1.94 -26.21 -23.56
N PRO A 142 -2.18 -27.41 -23.03
CA PRO A 142 -1.26 -28.52 -23.17
C PRO A 142 -1.02 -28.84 -24.65
N THR A 143 0.21 -29.21 -24.99
CA THR A 143 0.66 -29.38 -26.41
C THR A 143 -0.11 -30.46 -27.21
N ASN A 144 -0.86 -31.32 -26.56
CA ASN A 144 -1.47 -32.51 -27.16
C ASN A 144 -3.01 -32.53 -27.12
N GLU A 145 -3.69 -31.57 -26.58
CA GLU A 145 -5.14 -31.56 -26.44
C GLU A 145 -5.81 -30.57 -27.40
N ARG A 146 -6.74 -31.10 -28.26
CA ARG A 146 -7.44 -30.30 -29.28
C ARG A 146 -8.80 -29.75 -28.83
N ASN A 147 -9.42 -30.34 -27.80
CA ASN A 147 -10.75 -29.95 -27.31
C ASN A 147 -10.71 -29.80 -25.79
N ILE A 148 -10.42 -28.59 -25.31
CA ILE A 148 -10.42 -28.27 -23.89
C ILE A 148 -11.74 -27.58 -23.55
N SER A 149 -12.41 -28.04 -22.50
CA SER A 149 -13.65 -27.42 -22.03
C SER A 149 -13.38 -26.12 -21.31
N TYR A 150 -14.32 -25.17 -21.36
CA TYR A 150 -14.20 -23.92 -20.62
C TYR A 150 -14.05 -24.17 -19.10
N ALA A 151 -14.72 -25.18 -18.55
CA ALA A 151 -14.59 -25.55 -17.14
C ALA A 151 -13.16 -25.97 -16.77
N GLU A 152 -12.42 -26.63 -17.63
CA GLU A 152 -11.01 -27.01 -17.42
C GLU A 152 -10.10 -25.78 -17.46
N ILE A 153 -10.39 -24.83 -18.36
CA ILE A 153 -9.67 -23.53 -18.42
C ILE A 153 -9.84 -22.78 -17.11
N VAL A 154 -11.08 -22.64 -16.62
CA VAL A 154 -11.39 -21.99 -15.33
C VAL A 154 -10.66 -22.69 -14.19
N SER A 155 -10.76 -24.02 -14.09
CA SER A 155 -10.11 -24.81 -13.04
C SER A 155 -8.59 -24.65 -13.03
N THR A 156 -7.96 -24.60 -14.21
CA THR A 156 -6.51 -24.42 -14.35
C THR A 156 -6.07 -23.03 -13.93
N LEU A 157 -6.81 -21.99 -14.34
CA LEU A 157 -6.52 -20.61 -13.95
C LEU A 157 -6.72 -20.41 -12.44
N GLU A 158 -7.76 -20.99 -11.84
CA GLU A 158 -8.00 -20.95 -10.39
C GLU A 158 -6.93 -21.70 -9.60
N THR A 159 -6.45 -22.82 -10.10
CA THR A 159 -5.34 -23.55 -9.49
C THR A 159 -4.06 -22.72 -9.53
N THR A 160 -3.81 -22.08 -10.65
CA THR A 160 -2.68 -21.15 -10.80
C THR A 160 -2.81 -19.95 -9.84
N ALA A 161 -4.00 -19.38 -9.70
CA ALA A 161 -4.27 -18.29 -8.75
C ALA A 161 -4.02 -18.71 -7.29
N ARG A 162 -4.41 -19.95 -6.91
CA ARG A 162 -4.11 -20.52 -5.58
C ARG A 162 -2.61 -20.69 -5.35
N ASN A 163 -1.86 -21.10 -6.36
CA ASN A 163 -0.39 -21.16 -6.27
C ASN A 163 0.20 -19.76 -6.03
N PHE A 164 -0.24 -18.74 -6.78
CA PHE A 164 0.16 -17.36 -6.55
C PHE A 164 -0.13 -16.92 -5.11
N ARG A 165 -1.34 -17.20 -4.59
CA ARG A 165 -1.72 -16.88 -3.21
C ARG A 165 -0.76 -17.50 -2.19
N THR A 166 -0.43 -18.77 -2.35
CA THR A 166 0.45 -19.51 -1.43
C THR A 166 1.87 -18.94 -1.41
N TYR A 167 2.47 -18.71 -2.56
CA TYR A 167 3.85 -18.23 -2.63
C TYR A 167 3.97 -16.75 -2.30
N LEU A 168 3.00 -15.91 -2.70
CA LEU A 168 2.98 -14.50 -2.35
C LEU A 168 2.78 -14.29 -0.84
N ALA A 169 1.98 -15.12 -0.18
CA ALA A 169 1.87 -15.10 1.27
C ALA A 169 3.21 -15.38 1.97
N GLN A 170 4.05 -16.26 1.41
CA GLN A 170 5.43 -16.46 1.90
C GLN A 170 6.33 -15.24 1.68
N CYS A 171 6.04 -14.42 0.67
CA CYS A 171 6.69 -13.13 0.45
C CYS A 171 6.18 -12.05 1.41
N GLY A 172 5.07 -12.30 2.11
CA GLY A 172 4.38 -11.32 2.96
C GLY A 172 3.38 -10.45 2.22
N ASN A 173 3.05 -10.78 0.97
CA ASN A 173 1.99 -10.13 0.19
C ASN A 173 0.65 -10.85 0.38
N ALA A 174 -0.44 -10.11 0.29
CA ALA A 174 -1.79 -10.66 0.19
C ALA A 174 -2.34 -10.46 -1.22
N ILE A 175 -3.24 -11.33 -1.66
CA ILE A 175 -4.09 -11.07 -2.82
C ILE A 175 -5.31 -10.33 -2.30
N VAL A 176 -5.66 -9.23 -2.97
CA VAL A 176 -6.88 -8.48 -2.68
C VAL A 176 -8.07 -9.26 -3.22
N GLU A 177 -9.01 -9.60 -2.36
CA GLU A 177 -10.23 -10.29 -2.75
C GLU A 177 -11.31 -9.27 -3.10
N HIS A 178 -12.01 -9.49 -4.20
CA HIS A 178 -13.09 -8.65 -4.67
C HIS A 178 -14.41 -9.42 -4.61
N GLU A 179 -15.48 -8.79 -4.15
CA GLU A 179 -16.82 -9.41 -4.06
C GLU A 179 -17.36 -9.79 -5.45
N ASN A 180 -17.05 -8.97 -6.46
CA ASN A 180 -17.39 -9.21 -7.86
C ASN A 180 -16.14 -9.08 -8.74
N GLU A 181 -15.57 -10.22 -9.13
CA GLU A 181 -14.35 -10.25 -9.95
C GLU A 181 -14.57 -9.68 -11.36
N ASP A 182 -15.77 -9.82 -11.95
CA ASP A 182 -16.06 -9.30 -13.29
C ASP A 182 -16.15 -7.76 -13.28
N GLU A 183 -16.75 -7.20 -12.23
CA GLU A 183 -16.77 -5.75 -12.02
C GLU A 183 -15.36 -5.20 -11.75
N PHE A 184 -14.58 -5.91 -10.94
CA PHE A 184 -13.17 -5.58 -10.69
C PHE A 184 -12.35 -5.51 -11.98
N LEU A 185 -12.48 -6.50 -12.87
CA LEU A 185 -11.78 -6.50 -14.15
C LEU A 185 -12.20 -5.30 -15.01
N THR A 186 -13.50 -5.00 -15.04
CA THR A 186 -14.05 -3.85 -15.76
C THR A 186 -13.49 -2.54 -15.19
N ASP A 187 -13.41 -2.39 -13.85
CA ASP A 187 -12.82 -1.23 -13.17
C ASP A 187 -11.35 -1.04 -13.49
N VAL A 188 -10.58 -2.11 -13.56
CA VAL A 188 -9.15 -2.04 -13.92
C VAL A 188 -8.97 -1.41 -15.30
N PHE A 189 -9.70 -1.87 -16.31
CA PHE A 189 -9.63 -1.29 -17.66
C PHE A 189 -10.24 0.11 -17.73
N TYR A 190 -11.38 0.33 -17.08
CA TYR A 190 -12.01 1.63 -17.02
C TYR A 190 -11.06 2.68 -16.42
N THR A 191 -10.49 2.40 -15.27
CA THR A 191 -9.56 3.31 -14.59
C THR A 191 -8.28 3.54 -15.38
N LEU A 192 -7.76 2.51 -16.05
CA LEU A 192 -6.55 2.60 -16.87
C LEU A 192 -6.74 3.49 -18.09
N LEU A 193 -7.89 3.38 -18.76
CA LEU A 193 -8.20 4.08 -20.00
C LEU A 193 -8.84 5.46 -19.76
N ASN A 194 -9.48 5.68 -18.61
CA ASN A 194 -10.21 6.91 -18.28
C ASN A 194 -9.61 7.61 -17.05
N ARG A 195 -8.31 7.95 -17.13
CA ARG A 195 -7.54 8.51 -16.02
C ARG A 195 -8.15 9.75 -15.36
N ARG A 196 -8.78 10.61 -16.15
CA ARG A 196 -9.42 11.84 -15.69
C ARG A 196 -10.88 11.60 -15.35
N THR A 197 -11.60 10.93 -16.24
CA THR A 197 -13.04 10.68 -16.09
C THR A 197 -13.34 9.76 -14.91
N ALA A 198 -12.55 8.71 -14.68
CA ALA A 198 -12.74 7.77 -13.57
C ALA A 198 -12.59 8.40 -12.16
N VAL A 199 -11.92 9.55 -12.04
CA VAL A 199 -11.85 10.32 -10.78
C VAL A 199 -13.17 11.02 -10.46
N GLN A 200 -13.96 11.37 -11.49
CA GLN A 200 -15.19 12.13 -11.38
C GLN A 200 -16.43 11.26 -11.44
N VAL A 201 -16.40 10.23 -12.27
CA VAL A 201 -17.51 9.31 -12.55
C VAL A 201 -17.06 7.90 -12.15
N PRO A 202 -17.57 7.34 -11.06
CA PRO A 202 -17.31 5.95 -10.67
C PRO A 202 -17.82 4.97 -11.72
N LEU A 203 -17.24 3.76 -11.78
CA LEU A 203 -17.64 2.73 -12.74
C LEU A 203 -19.14 2.42 -12.70
N GLN A 204 -19.74 2.35 -11.52
CA GLN A 204 -21.18 2.06 -11.37
C GLN A 204 -22.06 3.12 -12.04
N GLU A 205 -21.71 4.40 -11.91
CA GLU A 205 -22.41 5.48 -12.60
C GLU A 205 -22.20 5.39 -14.12
N ARG A 206 -20.97 5.07 -14.55
CA ARG A 206 -20.65 4.81 -15.96
C ARG A 206 -21.46 3.65 -16.54
N ILE A 207 -21.63 2.56 -15.80
CA ILE A 207 -22.45 1.41 -16.22
C ILE A 207 -23.91 1.86 -16.41
N GLN A 208 -24.46 2.61 -15.46
CA GLN A 208 -25.83 3.13 -15.55
C GLN A 208 -26.02 4.03 -16.78
N ASP A 209 -25.09 4.94 -17.06
CA ASP A 209 -25.13 5.83 -18.22
C ASP A 209 -25.10 5.06 -19.54
N VAL A 210 -24.24 4.06 -19.64
CA VAL A 210 -24.13 3.21 -20.85
C VAL A 210 -25.41 2.41 -21.05
N LEU A 211 -25.93 1.77 -20.01
CA LEU A 211 -27.18 1.02 -20.05
C LEU A 211 -28.36 1.91 -20.44
N ALA A 212 -28.48 3.09 -19.82
CA ALA A 212 -29.54 4.05 -20.15
C ALA A 212 -29.45 4.52 -21.61
N SER A 213 -28.24 4.76 -22.12
CA SER A 213 -28.02 5.15 -23.52
C SER A 213 -28.39 4.04 -24.50
N TYR A 214 -28.10 2.79 -24.18
CA TYR A 214 -28.49 1.64 -25.02
C TYR A 214 -30.00 1.39 -25.01
N LEU A 215 -30.65 1.47 -23.85
CA LEU A 215 -32.10 1.33 -23.71
C LEU A 215 -32.86 2.43 -24.43
N ALA A 216 -32.32 3.65 -24.49
CA ALA A 216 -32.95 4.76 -25.23
C ALA A 216 -32.87 4.60 -26.76
N GLN A 217 -31.93 3.80 -27.25
CA GLN A 217 -31.69 3.62 -28.70
C GLN A 217 -32.19 2.28 -29.25
N ASN A 218 -32.44 1.29 -28.40
CA ASN A 218 -32.74 -0.08 -28.77
C ASN A 218 -33.78 -0.72 -27.84
N ASP A 219 -34.40 -1.81 -28.27
CA ASP A 219 -35.25 -2.64 -27.41
C ASP A 219 -34.43 -3.35 -26.31
N ALA A 220 -35.09 -3.75 -25.22
CA ALA A 220 -34.50 -4.43 -24.09
C ALA A 220 -33.67 -5.69 -24.45
N THR A 221 -33.98 -6.35 -25.58
CA THR A 221 -33.23 -7.49 -26.15
C THR A 221 -31.82 -7.14 -26.63
N ALA A 222 -31.48 -5.85 -26.71
CA ALA A 222 -30.15 -5.38 -27.10
C ALA A 222 -29.14 -5.35 -25.93
N LEU A 223 -29.59 -5.50 -24.69
CA LEU A 223 -28.70 -5.47 -23.50
C LEU A 223 -27.65 -6.58 -23.54
N ASP A 224 -28.02 -7.80 -23.99
CA ASP A 224 -27.10 -8.91 -24.11
C ASP A 224 -26.04 -8.74 -25.21
N LYS A 225 -26.20 -7.70 -26.05
CA LYS A 225 -25.28 -7.39 -27.16
C LYS A 225 -24.32 -6.23 -26.85
N ILE A 226 -24.34 -5.69 -25.64
CA ILE A 226 -23.42 -4.61 -25.28
C ILE A 226 -22.01 -5.20 -25.12
N PRO A 227 -21.04 -4.77 -25.95
CA PRO A 227 -19.68 -5.27 -25.80
C PRO A 227 -19.08 -4.74 -24.50
N PRO A 228 -18.29 -5.56 -23.74
CA PRO A 228 -17.64 -5.11 -22.52
C PRO A 228 -16.82 -3.83 -22.71
N ALA A 229 -16.21 -3.66 -23.88
CA ALA A 229 -15.49 -2.45 -24.25
C ALA A 229 -16.32 -1.15 -24.12
N ALA A 230 -17.65 -1.21 -24.24
CA ALA A 230 -18.52 -0.03 -24.10
C ALA A 230 -18.42 0.66 -22.74
N PHE A 231 -18.18 -0.12 -21.68
CA PHE A 231 -18.02 0.38 -20.33
C PHE A 231 -16.63 0.99 -20.08
N MET A 232 -15.62 0.57 -20.85
CA MET A 232 -14.19 0.86 -20.62
C MET A 232 -13.61 1.95 -21.52
N ILE A 233 -14.20 2.19 -22.70
CA ILE A 233 -13.66 3.08 -23.72
C ILE A 233 -13.58 4.52 -23.21
N PRO A 234 -12.44 5.21 -23.48
CA PRO A 234 -12.29 6.62 -23.14
C PRO A 234 -13.13 7.52 -24.06
N PRO A 235 -13.59 8.69 -23.57
CA PRO A 235 -14.38 9.63 -24.36
C PRO A 235 -13.59 10.26 -25.51
N SER A 236 -12.26 10.27 -25.42
CA SER A 236 -11.36 10.80 -26.43
C SER A 236 -10.07 9.98 -26.55
N LEU A 237 -9.65 9.71 -27.78
CA LEU A 237 -8.41 9.00 -28.08
C LEU A 237 -7.80 9.55 -29.39
N ASP A 238 -6.54 10.01 -29.32
CA ASP A 238 -5.74 10.40 -30.48
C ASP A 238 -4.40 9.64 -30.49
N LEU A 239 -4.21 8.81 -31.52
CA LEU A 239 -3.02 7.96 -31.72
C LEU A 239 -2.07 8.52 -32.79
N LYS A 240 -2.28 9.75 -33.30
CA LYS A 240 -1.56 10.28 -34.47
C LYS A 240 -0.13 10.71 -34.18
N HIS A 241 0.18 11.06 -32.93
CA HIS A 241 1.50 11.56 -32.58
C HIS A 241 2.54 10.45 -32.42
N GLY A 242 3.70 10.63 -33.00
CA GLY A 242 4.78 9.64 -32.94
C GLY A 242 5.49 9.53 -31.58
N ARG A 243 5.30 10.50 -30.69
CA ARG A 243 6.02 10.56 -29.39
C ARG A 243 5.11 10.38 -28.19
N TYR A 244 3.82 10.59 -28.32
CA TYR A 244 2.82 10.46 -27.26
C TYR A 244 1.45 10.15 -27.85
N LEU A 245 0.53 9.69 -27.01
CA LEU A 245 -0.88 9.55 -27.30
C LEU A 245 -1.66 10.55 -26.44
N TYR A 246 -2.85 10.92 -26.89
CA TYR A 246 -3.80 11.69 -26.08
C TYR A 246 -5.03 10.84 -25.81
N MET A 247 -5.37 10.66 -24.55
CA MET A 247 -6.47 9.81 -24.13
C MET A 247 -7.12 10.39 -22.86
N ASP A 248 -8.44 10.51 -22.85
CA ASP A 248 -9.24 11.00 -21.72
C ASP A 248 -8.69 12.31 -21.09
N GLY A 249 -8.34 13.29 -21.94
CA GLY A 249 -7.83 14.57 -21.44
C GLY A 249 -6.40 14.53 -20.87
N THR A 250 -5.66 13.43 -21.06
CA THR A 250 -4.28 13.26 -20.62
C THR A 250 -3.36 12.81 -21.75
N TYR A 251 -2.09 13.19 -21.66
CA TYR A 251 -1.04 12.79 -22.59
C TYR A 251 -0.28 11.59 -22.03
N HIS A 252 -0.02 10.59 -22.87
CA HIS A 252 0.64 9.33 -22.50
C HIS A 252 1.87 9.10 -23.38
N ALA A 253 3.01 8.83 -22.79
CA ALA A 253 4.23 8.43 -23.50
C ALA A 253 4.73 7.09 -22.95
N TYR A 254 5.28 6.28 -23.84
CA TYR A 254 5.74 4.94 -23.54
C TYR A 254 7.25 4.85 -23.76
N LEU A 255 7.94 4.33 -22.74
CA LEU A 255 9.39 4.13 -22.76
C LEU A 255 9.71 2.67 -22.41
N MET A 256 10.82 2.17 -22.94
CA MET A 256 11.33 0.84 -22.59
C MET A 256 12.83 0.93 -22.25
N ILE A 257 13.29 -0.02 -21.44
CA ILE A 257 14.72 -0.20 -21.18
C ILE A 257 15.27 -1.04 -22.33
N PRO A 258 16.23 -0.53 -23.15
CA PRO A 258 16.86 -1.32 -24.20
C PRO A 258 17.67 -2.48 -23.62
N ALA A 259 17.92 -3.52 -24.42
CA ALA A 259 18.61 -4.73 -23.96
C ALA A 259 19.99 -4.46 -23.36
N ASP A 260 20.70 -3.45 -23.85
CA ASP A 260 22.00 -2.95 -23.38
C ASP A 260 21.88 -1.85 -22.31
N GLY A 261 20.68 -1.33 -22.06
CA GLY A 261 20.41 -0.25 -21.11
C GLY A 261 20.27 -0.69 -19.65
N TYR A 262 20.47 -1.96 -19.35
CA TYR A 262 20.43 -2.46 -17.97
C TYR A 262 21.82 -2.44 -17.33
N ARG A 263 21.89 -2.09 -16.06
CA ARG A 263 23.08 -2.24 -15.24
C ARG A 263 23.61 -3.69 -15.26
N ALA A 264 24.91 -3.85 -15.18
CA ALA A 264 25.56 -5.17 -15.21
C ALA A 264 25.18 -6.06 -14.00
N GLN A 265 25.01 -5.45 -12.84
CA GLN A 265 24.58 -6.13 -11.61
C GLN A 265 23.45 -5.33 -10.97
N VAL A 266 22.35 -5.99 -10.65
CA VAL A 266 21.21 -5.40 -9.97
C VAL A 266 21.08 -6.00 -8.55
N THR A 267 20.67 -5.16 -7.62
CA THR A 267 20.35 -5.59 -6.24
C THR A 267 18.88 -5.94 -6.14
N ALA A 268 18.52 -6.81 -5.21
CA ALA A 268 17.12 -7.10 -4.91
C ALA A 268 16.36 -5.82 -4.54
N GLY A 269 15.16 -5.66 -5.08
CA GLY A 269 14.32 -4.49 -4.83
C GLY A 269 14.70 -3.22 -5.60
N TRP A 270 15.60 -3.26 -6.56
CA TRP A 270 15.97 -2.10 -7.39
C TRP A 270 14.78 -1.48 -8.13
N MET A 271 13.81 -2.29 -8.51
CA MET A 271 12.57 -1.81 -9.14
C MET A 271 11.72 -0.92 -8.22
N ALA A 272 11.94 -0.95 -6.90
CA ALA A 272 11.20 -0.14 -5.95
C ALA A 272 11.24 1.35 -6.29
N LEU A 273 12.38 1.86 -6.76
CA LEU A 273 12.52 3.26 -7.17
C LEU A 273 11.69 3.57 -8.42
N LEU A 274 11.65 2.65 -9.37
CA LEU A 274 10.91 2.82 -10.62
C LEU A 274 9.40 2.75 -10.38
N VAL A 275 8.93 1.71 -9.68
CA VAL A 275 7.49 1.54 -9.41
C VAL A 275 6.93 2.59 -8.45
N ASN A 276 7.79 3.27 -7.67
CA ASN A 276 7.40 4.36 -6.77
C ASN A 276 7.81 5.76 -7.28
N ALA A 277 8.10 5.91 -8.56
CA ALA A 277 8.69 7.13 -9.13
C ALA A 277 7.77 8.38 -9.19
N GLY A 278 6.60 8.34 -8.60
CA GLY A 278 5.71 9.50 -8.51
C GLY A 278 4.38 9.31 -9.26
N GLU A 279 3.65 10.42 -9.39
CA GLU A 279 2.34 10.44 -10.06
C GLU A 279 2.50 10.26 -11.57
N GLY A 280 1.60 9.46 -12.16
CA GLY A 280 1.53 9.28 -13.60
C GLY A 280 2.63 8.40 -14.18
N ILE A 281 3.32 7.61 -13.34
CA ILE A 281 4.28 6.60 -13.78
C ILE A 281 3.69 5.22 -13.51
N ASP A 282 3.50 4.45 -14.59
CA ASP A 282 3.11 3.05 -14.51
C ASP A 282 4.24 2.18 -15.05
N VAL A 283 4.33 0.97 -14.54
CA VAL A 283 5.41 0.03 -14.94
C VAL A 283 4.81 -1.32 -15.25
N ASP A 284 5.16 -1.86 -16.41
CA ASP A 284 4.87 -3.21 -16.82
C ASP A 284 6.18 -4.00 -16.93
N LEU A 285 6.28 -5.09 -16.19
CA LEU A 285 7.36 -6.07 -16.31
C LEU A 285 6.82 -7.32 -17.01
N PHE A 286 7.37 -7.63 -18.16
CA PHE A 286 7.06 -8.86 -18.89
C PHE A 286 8.14 -9.89 -18.64
N LEU A 287 7.74 -11.09 -18.24
CA LEU A 287 8.61 -12.26 -18.12
C LEU A 287 8.08 -13.38 -19.00
N GLU A 288 8.95 -13.95 -19.84
CA GLU A 288 8.62 -15.11 -20.69
C GLU A 288 9.66 -16.20 -20.48
N ARG A 289 9.25 -17.30 -19.80
CA ARG A 289 10.12 -18.45 -19.57
C ARG A 289 10.37 -19.20 -20.87
N GLN A 290 11.61 -19.61 -21.10
CA GLN A 290 12.01 -20.30 -22.33
C GLN A 290 12.38 -21.76 -22.06
N PRO A 291 12.12 -22.69 -23.00
CA PRO A 291 12.53 -24.09 -22.87
C PRO A 291 14.05 -24.22 -22.68
N LYS A 292 14.46 -24.87 -21.60
CA LYS A 292 15.85 -24.97 -21.14
C LYS A 292 16.77 -25.61 -22.18
N GLU A 293 16.38 -26.74 -22.72
CA GLU A 293 17.16 -27.50 -23.71
C GLU A 293 17.44 -26.69 -24.98
N ARG A 294 16.38 -26.02 -25.47
CA ARG A 294 16.49 -25.15 -26.66
C ARG A 294 17.44 -23.97 -26.42
N MET A 295 17.41 -23.40 -25.22
CA MET A 295 18.27 -22.25 -24.87
C MET A 295 19.71 -22.69 -24.66
N MET A 296 19.95 -23.82 -24.02
CA MET A 296 21.29 -24.42 -23.90
C MET A 296 21.96 -24.61 -25.26
N GLN A 297 21.23 -25.15 -26.24
CA GLN A 297 21.72 -25.37 -27.62
C GLN A 297 22.03 -24.03 -28.30
N LYS A 298 21.09 -23.05 -28.26
CA LYS A 298 21.25 -21.74 -28.89
C LYS A 298 22.45 -20.98 -28.31
N ILE A 299 22.57 -20.93 -26.98
CA ILE A 299 23.67 -20.24 -26.30
C ILE A 299 25.00 -20.94 -26.66
N GLY A 300 25.03 -22.28 -26.63
CA GLY A 300 26.22 -23.04 -27.02
C GLY A 300 26.65 -22.80 -28.48
N GLN A 301 25.70 -22.67 -29.38
CA GLN A 301 25.96 -22.32 -30.77
C GLN A 301 26.49 -20.90 -30.90
N GLN A 302 25.89 -19.91 -30.21
CA GLN A 302 26.35 -18.52 -30.24
C GLN A 302 27.74 -18.34 -29.66
N ILE A 303 28.08 -19.05 -28.59
CA ILE A 303 29.43 -19.05 -28.02
C ILE A 303 30.44 -19.56 -29.04
N ARG A 304 30.11 -20.65 -29.77
CA ARG A 304 31.02 -21.19 -30.82
C ARG A 304 31.22 -20.20 -31.97
N ILE A 305 30.15 -19.55 -32.43
CA ILE A 305 30.24 -18.51 -33.48
C ILE A 305 31.10 -17.33 -33.02
N ASN A 306 30.87 -16.82 -31.82
CA ASN A 306 31.63 -15.70 -31.29
C ASN A 306 33.10 -16.06 -31.07
N ARG A 307 33.39 -17.29 -30.63
CA ARG A 307 34.78 -17.79 -30.54
C ARG A 307 35.48 -17.92 -31.87
N SER A 308 34.78 -18.29 -32.94
CA SER A 308 35.35 -18.32 -34.29
C SER A 308 35.66 -16.90 -34.74
N LYS A 309 34.73 -15.97 -34.58
CA LYS A 309 34.93 -14.57 -34.95
C LYS A 309 36.09 -13.91 -34.21
N ILE A 310 36.28 -14.18 -32.92
CA ILE A 310 37.32 -13.58 -32.11
C ILE A 310 38.72 -14.00 -32.59
N LYS A 311 38.88 -15.17 -33.22
CA LYS A 311 40.13 -15.63 -33.78
C LYS A 311 40.55 -14.84 -35.04
N ASP A 312 39.56 -14.27 -35.72
CA ASP A 312 39.76 -13.50 -36.95
C ASP A 312 39.84 -11.98 -36.69
N THR A 313 39.70 -11.56 -35.43
CA THR A 313 39.68 -10.16 -35.00
C THR A 313 40.97 -9.80 -34.26
N SER A 314 41.60 -8.66 -34.58
CA SER A 314 42.82 -8.20 -33.90
C SER A 314 42.50 -7.71 -32.48
N ASP A 315 43.37 -7.94 -31.50
CA ASP A 315 43.22 -7.55 -30.08
C ASP A 315 43.03 -6.03 -29.86
N THR A 316 43.31 -5.21 -30.87
CA THR A 316 43.19 -3.75 -30.83
C THR A 316 41.85 -3.23 -31.34
N ASN A 317 40.93 -4.11 -31.76
CA ASN A 317 39.64 -3.72 -32.31
C ASN A 317 38.56 -3.74 -31.23
N SER A 318 37.70 -2.71 -31.18
CA SER A 318 36.53 -2.64 -30.25
C SER A 318 35.64 -3.87 -30.34
N ASP A 319 35.59 -4.53 -31.49
CA ASP A 319 34.82 -5.77 -31.69
C ASP A 319 35.35 -6.95 -30.89
N PHE A 320 36.66 -6.96 -30.53
CA PHE A 320 37.25 -8.00 -29.69
C PHE A 320 36.67 -7.98 -28.28
N ASP A 321 36.57 -6.81 -27.65
CA ASP A 321 36.00 -6.67 -26.30
C ASP A 321 34.52 -7.04 -26.26
N ASP A 322 33.76 -6.64 -27.28
CA ASP A 322 32.34 -6.96 -27.39
C ASP A 322 32.10 -8.47 -27.56
N LEU A 323 32.90 -9.13 -28.41
CA LEU A 323 32.84 -10.59 -28.59
C LEU A 323 33.27 -11.35 -27.32
N SER A 324 34.33 -10.86 -26.66
CA SER A 324 34.80 -11.44 -25.39
C SER A 324 33.74 -11.36 -24.29
N ASN A 325 33.11 -10.19 -24.13
CA ASN A 325 32.01 -9.96 -23.20
C ASN A 325 30.78 -10.82 -23.54
N ALA A 326 30.45 -10.97 -24.81
CA ALA A 326 29.34 -11.83 -25.26
C ALA A 326 29.61 -13.31 -24.96
N ILE A 327 30.86 -13.79 -25.12
CA ILE A 327 31.27 -15.15 -24.75
C ILE A 327 31.15 -15.37 -23.25
N ARG A 328 31.65 -14.42 -22.45
CA ARG A 328 31.58 -14.48 -20.97
C ARG A 328 30.14 -14.55 -20.48
N SER A 329 29.28 -13.68 -21.02
CA SER A 329 27.85 -13.66 -20.72
C SER A 329 27.16 -14.96 -21.13
N GLY A 330 27.54 -15.53 -22.28
CA GLY A 330 27.04 -16.82 -22.73
C GLY A 330 27.39 -17.97 -21.79
N TYR A 331 28.63 -18.01 -21.26
CA TYR A 331 29.02 -19.02 -20.26
C TYR A 331 28.27 -18.83 -18.95
N TYR A 332 28.10 -17.60 -18.46
CA TYR A 332 27.30 -17.30 -17.28
C TYR A 332 25.87 -17.85 -17.40
N LEU A 333 25.20 -17.60 -18.50
CA LEU A 333 23.85 -18.11 -18.76
C LEU A 333 23.82 -19.63 -18.84
N LYS A 334 24.82 -20.25 -19.47
CA LYS A 334 24.92 -21.71 -19.59
C LYS A 334 25.16 -22.39 -18.25
N ASP A 335 26.02 -21.79 -17.41
CA ASP A 335 26.30 -22.26 -16.07
C ASP A 335 25.06 -22.21 -15.17
N GLY A 336 24.34 -21.08 -15.14
CA GLY A 336 23.09 -20.97 -14.40
C GLY A 336 22.03 -22.00 -14.83
N LEU A 337 21.89 -22.24 -16.14
CA LEU A 337 21.02 -23.28 -16.66
C LEU A 337 21.46 -24.68 -16.19
N ALA A 338 22.76 -24.97 -16.14
CA ALA A 338 23.29 -26.22 -15.61
C ALA A 338 23.01 -26.38 -14.11
N ASN A 339 23.01 -25.28 -13.36
CA ASN A 339 22.74 -25.21 -11.93
C ASN A 339 21.24 -25.08 -11.59
N ASN A 340 20.37 -25.59 -12.45
CA ASN A 340 18.92 -25.69 -12.24
C ASN A 340 18.17 -24.35 -12.17
N GLU A 341 18.71 -23.29 -12.79
CA GLU A 341 17.97 -22.08 -13.05
C GLU A 341 17.18 -22.18 -14.36
N ASP A 342 16.08 -21.44 -14.47
CA ASP A 342 15.33 -21.28 -15.73
C ASP A 342 15.80 -20.01 -16.46
N PHE A 343 15.57 -19.99 -17.77
CA PHE A 343 15.88 -18.86 -18.62
C PHE A 343 14.63 -18.06 -18.94
N TYR A 344 14.73 -16.75 -18.79
CA TYR A 344 13.64 -15.82 -19.08
C TYR A 344 14.08 -14.76 -20.09
N TYR A 345 13.13 -14.36 -20.94
CA TYR A 345 13.16 -13.05 -21.57
C TYR A 345 12.41 -12.06 -20.68
N ALA A 346 13.05 -10.95 -20.33
CA ALA A 346 12.46 -9.88 -19.54
C ALA A 346 12.44 -8.57 -20.32
N ALA A 347 11.35 -7.83 -20.23
CA ALA A 347 11.25 -6.47 -20.76
C ALA A 347 10.46 -5.59 -19.80
N ILE A 348 10.86 -4.33 -19.66
CA ILE A 348 10.18 -3.33 -18.84
C ILE A 348 9.66 -2.23 -19.75
N LEU A 349 8.36 -1.97 -19.64
CA LEU A 349 7.66 -0.87 -20.28
C LEU A 349 7.24 0.13 -19.21
N VAL A 350 7.57 1.40 -19.40
CA VAL A 350 7.19 2.50 -18.51
C VAL A 350 6.23 3.41 -19.24
N THR A 351 5.05 3.60 -18.68
CA THR A 351 4.07 4.58 -19.16
C THR A 351 4.19 5.84 -18.34
N VAL A 352 4.32 6.98 -18.99
CA VAL A 352 4.35 8.30 -18.36
C VAL A 352 3.11 9.06 -18.78
N THR A 353 2.35 9.58 -17.81
CA THR A 353 1.11 10.32 -18.06
C THR A 353 1.18 11.72 -17.47
N ALA A 354 0.59 12.71 -18.16
CA ALA A 354 0.52 14.09 -17.69
C ALA A 354 -0.67 14.85 -18.28
N ALA A 355 -1.07 15.94 -17.63
CA ALA A 355 -2.17 16.79 -18.09
C ALA A 355 -1.78 17.71 -19.28
N SER A 356 -0.49 17.97 -19.48
CA SER A 356 0.03 18.78 -20.59
C SER A 356 1.27 18.14 -21.21
N VAL A 357 1.56 18.48 -22.47
CA VAL A 357 2.79 18.02 -23.16
C VAL A 357 4.04 18.50 -22.43
N LYS A 358 4.03 19.73 -21.90
CA LYS A 358 5.17 20.29 -21.16
C LYS A 358 5.44 19.48 -19.88
N ASP A 359 4.41 19.14 -19.13
CA ASP A 359 4.55 18.31 -17.92
C ASP A 359 4.95 16.88 -18.28
N LEU A 360 4.47 16.35 -19.41
CA LEU A 360 4.85 15.05 -19.91
C LEU A 360 6.36 14.98 -20.21
N GLU A 361 6.89 15.96 -20.94
CA GLU A 361 8.32 16.04 -21.25
C GLU A 361 9.17 16.22 -19.99
N TRP A 362 8.71 17.02 -19.05
CA TRP A 362 9.35 17.18 -17.75
C TRP A 362 9.40 15.85 -16.98
N ARG A 363 8.27 15.15 -16.86
CA ARG A 363 8.21 13.83 -16.19
C ARG A 363 9.10 12.79 -16.88
N ILE A 364 9.13 12.77 -18.20
CA ILE A 364 10.05 11.90 -18.97
C ILE A 364 11.50 12.23 -18.63
N GLY A 365 11.84 13.51 -18.50
CA GLY A 365 13.17 13.95 -18.07
C GLY A 365 13.53 13.46 -16.68
N GLU A 366 12.62 13.59 -15.72
CA GLU A 366 12.84 13.17 -14.33
C GLU A 366 12.99 11.65 -14.20
N ILE A 367 12.13 10.86 -14.86
CA ILE A 367 12.26 9.40 -14.81
C ILE A 367 13.54 8.91 -15.49
N ARG A 368 13.99 9.56 -16.57
CA ARG A 368 15.28 9.27 -17.20
C ARG A 368 16.45 9.57 -16.26
N LYS A 369 16.45 10.73 -15.59
CA LYS A 369 17.48 11.07 -14.59
C LYS A 369 17.52 10.04 -13.46
N LEU A 370 16.35 9.61 -12.97
CA LEU A 370 16.25 8.56 -11.96
C LEU A 370 16.90 7.26 -12.45
N MET A 371 16.62 6.83 -13.67
CA MET A 371 17.19 5.61 -14.23
C MET A 371 18.68 5.73 -14.50
N VAL A 372 19.16 6.86 -15.01
CA VAL A 372 20.60 7.13 -15.19
C VAL A 372 21.34 7.09 -13.84
N SER A 373 20.73 7.59 -12.76
CA SER A 373 21.32 7.48 -11.40
C SER A 373 21.48 6.02 -10.92
N GLN A 374 20.79 5.09 -11.56
CA GLN A 374 20.89 3.65 -11.32
C GLN A 374 21.70 2.91 -12.40
N ASP A 375 22.47 3.63 -13.22
CA ASP A 375 23.22 3.10 -14.36
C ASP A 375 22.32 2.36 -15.38
N MET A 376 21.10 2.85 -15.56
CA MET A 376 20.13 2.31 -16.51
C MET A 376 19.63 3.37 -17.47
N ASN A 377 19.21 2.96 -18.67
CA ASN A 377 18.76 3.89 -19.70
C ASN A 377 17.29 3.61 -20.09
N LEU A 378 16.51 4.68 -20.31
CA LEU A 378 15.14 4.61 -20.81
C LEU A 378 15.06 5.22 -22.21
N GLN A 379 14.54 4.47 -23.16
CA GLN A 379 14.33 4.90 -24.54
C GLN A 379 12.84 5.09 -24.83
N LEU A 380 12.48 6.24 -25.42
CA LEU A 380 11.11 6.51 -25.87
C LEU A 380 10.76 5.61 -27.07
N CYS A 381 9.58 5.01 -27.06
CA CYS A 381 9.04 4.20 -28.15
C CYS A 381 8.54 5.09 -29.31
N SER A 382 9.39 5.98 -29.85
CA SER A 382 9.02 6.91 -30.92
C SER A 382 8.49 6.16 -32.14
N PHE A 383 7.38 6.65 -32.72
CA PHE A 383 6.65 6.05 -33.84
C PHE A 383 6.09 4.64 -33.60
N ARG A 384 6.13 4.16 -32.34
CA ARG A 384 5.57 2.88 -31.89
C ARG A 384 4.72 3.02 -30.63
N GLN A 385 4.18 4.22 -30.40
CA GLN A 385 3.40 4.52 -29.20
C GLN A 385 2.12 3.70 -29.14
N GLU A 386 1.45 3.47 -30.28
CA GLU A 386 0.24 2.61 -30.34
C GLU A 386 0.56 1.16 -29.94
N ALA A 387 1.63 0.56 -30.50
CA ALA A 387 2.06 -0.78 -30.14
C ALA A 387 2.47 -0.90 -28.68
N ALA A 388 3.12 0.14 -28.14
CA ALA A 388 3.49 0.20 -26.72
C ALA A 388 2.25 0.37 -25.81
N PHE A 389 1.27 1.18 -26.23
CA PHE A 389 -0.01 1.31 -25.54
C PHE A 389 -0.74 -0.03 -25.45
N LEU A 390 -0.91 -0.72 -26.58
CA LEU A 390 -1.57 -2.03 -26.59
C LEU A 390 -0.81 -3.05 -25.74
N SER A 391 0.52 -2.98 -25.71
CA SER A 391 1.36 -3.81 -24.85
C SER A 391 1.16 -3.49 -23.36
N SER A 392 0.85 -2.25 -23.00
CA SER A 392 0.63 -1.83 -21.61
C SER A 392 -0.72 -2.27 -21.04
N LEU A 393 -1.64 -2.73 -21.89
CA LEU A 393 -2.91 -3.28 -21.41
C LEU A 393 -2.65 -4.58 -20.61
N PRO A 394 -3.43 -4.84 -19.55
CA PRO A 394 -3.25 -6.03 -18.72
C PRO A 394 -3.77 -7.30 -19.43
N LEU A 395 -3.19 -7.62 -20.59
CA LEU A 395 -3.59 -8.72 -21.47
C LEU A 395 -2.48 -9.76 -21.66
N CYS A 396 -1.35 -9.64 -20.97
CA CYS A 396 -0.20 -10.53 -21.12
C CYS A 396 0.27 -10.70 -22.57
N ALA A 397 0.15 -9.63 -23.38
CA ALA A 397 0.36 -9.64 -24.83
C ALA A 397 1.23 -8.46 -25.30
N PRO A 398 2.51 -8.41 -24.97
CA PRO A 398 3.39 -7.40 -25.53
C PRO A 398 3.49 -7.54 -27.05
N ASP A 399 3.58 -6.41 -27.76
CA ASP A 399 3.87 -6.42 -29.20
C ASP A 399 5.16 -7.17 -29.48
N ALA A 400 5.09 -8.14 -30.39
CA ALA A 400 6.21 -9.06 -30.64
C ALA A 400 7.49 -8.35 -31.14
N ALA A 401 7.34 -7.28 -31.94
CA ALA A 401 8.48 -6.54 -32.46
C ALA A 401 9.14 -5.67 -31.40
N LEU A 402 8.33 -5.01 -30.56
CA LEU A 402 8.82 -4.28 -29.40
C LEU A 402 9.49 -5.21 -28.39
N PHE A 403 8.82 -6.29 -28.02
CA PHE A 403 9.37 -7.26 -27.06
C PHE A 403 10.69 -7.84 -27.54
N LYS A 404 10.79 -8.25 -28.81
CA LYS A 404 12.02 -8.76 -29.41
C LYS A 404 13.17 -7.74 -29.37
N LYS A 405 12.88 -6.46 -29.57
CA LYS A 405 13.87 -5.37 -29.57
C LYS A 405 14.40 -5.07 -28.17
N TYR A 406 13.53 -5.08 -27.16
CA TYR A 406 13.86 -4.57 -25.82
C TYR A 406 14.06 -5.67 -24.77
N ARG A 407 13.80 -6.94 -25.10
CA ARG A 407 13.96 -8.05 -24.15
C ARG A 407 15.41 -8.29 -23.79
N ARG A 408 15.65 -8.57 -22.52
CA ARG A 408 16.94 -9.02 -21.99
C ARG A 408 16.87 -10.49 -21.59
N ASN A 409 17.98 -11.18 -21.79
CA ASN A 409 18.19 -12.56 -21.35
C ASN A 409 18.58 -12.57 -19.88
N ILE A 410 17.82 -13.26 -19.04
CA ILE A 410 18.08 -13.34 -17.60
C ILE A 410 17.82 -14.77 -17.08
N LEU A 411 18.40 -15.08 -15.92
CA LEU A 411 18.18 -16.32 -15.18
C LEU A 411 17.13 -16.11 -14.06
N THR A 412 16.66 -17.19 -13.43
CA THR A 412 15.66 -17.12 -12.33
C THR A 412 16.11 -16.21 -11.20
N SER A 413 17.35 -16.26 -10.78
CA SER A 413 17.91 -15.41 -9.71
C SER A 413 17.81 -13.92 -10.05
N THR A 414 18.14 -13.58 -11.30
CA THR A 414 18.01 -12.22 -11.79
C THR A 414 16.53 -11.83 -11.94
N ALA A 415 15.67 -12.71 -12.47
CA ALA A 415 14.24 -12.46 -12.56
C ALA A 415 13.61 -12.19 -11.20
N ALA A 416 14.04 -12.91 -10.15
CA ALA A 416 13.58 -12.67 -8.80
C ALA A 416 14.03 -11.32 -8.22
N SER A 417 15.17 -10.78 -8.65
CA SER A 417 15.61 -9.43 -8.23
C SER A 417 14.72 -8.31 -8.76
N PHE A 418 13.92 -8.58 -9.80
CA PHE A 418 12.89 -7.67 -10.34
C PHE A 418 11.61 -7.62 -9.49
N TYR A 419 11.58 -8.25 -8.31
CA TYR A 419 10.41 -8.28 -7.44
C TYR A 419 9.63 -6.96 -7.44
N PRO A 420 8.39 -6.94 -8.01
CA PRO A 420 7.73 -5.68 -8.35
C PRO A 420 6.78 -5.17 -7.27
N PHE A 421 6.39 -6.02 -6.29
CA PHE A 421 5.34 -5.71 -5.32
C PHE A 421 5.87 -4.95 -4.11
N VAL A 422 6.55 -3.84 -4.40
CA VAL A 422 7.18 -2.96 -3.41
C VAL A 422 6.49 -1.60 -3.41
N SER A 423 5.96 -1.19 -2.27
CA SER A 423 5.43 0.15 -2.08
C SER A 423 6.17 0.90 -0.99
N PHE A 424 6.33 2.21 -1.16
CA PHE A 424 6.75 3.13 -0.12
C PHE A 424 5.54 3.72 0.63
N GLU A 425 4.35 3.27 0.30
CA GLU A 425 3.14 3.68 0.98
C GLU A 425 3.12 3.13 2.39
N LEU A 426 2.74 3.97 3.32
CA LEU A 426 2.46 3.62 4.71
C LEU A 426 1.06 4.17 5.00
N CYS A 427 0.04 3.42 4.59
CA CYS A 427 -1.35 3.88 4.67
C CYS A 427 -2.23 2.79 5.28
N ASP A 428 -2.22 2.75 6.62
CA ASP A 428 -3.08 1.84 7.38
C ASP A 428 -4.54 2.32 7.29
N THR A 429 -5.47 1.39 7.06
CA THR A 429 -6.90 1.69 6.79
C THR A 429 -7.57 2.49 7.92
N ASN A 430 -7.23 2.20 9.18
CA ASN A 430 -7.79 2.86 10.36
C ASN A 430 -6.82 3.87 10.99
N GLY A 431 -5.74 4.18 10.30
CA GLY A 431 -4.64 4.95 10.85
C GLY A 431 -4.92 6.43 11.05
N VAL A 432 -4.04 7.05 11.81
CA VAL A 432 -3.95 8.51 11.95
C VAL A 432 -3.13 9.05 10.79
N LEU A 433 -3.75 9.88 9.94
CA LEU A 433 -3.05 10.50 8.82
C LEU A 433 -1.93 11.41 9.35
N LEU A 434 -0.69 11.13 9.01
CA LEU A 434 0.48 11.94 9.41
C LEU A 434 0.80 13.02 8.37
N GLY A 435 0.65 12.71 7.08
CA GLY A 435 0.97 13.65 6.01
C GLY A 435 0.97 12.98 4.64
N VAL A 436 1.77 13.54 3.73
CA VAL A 436 2.03 13.02 2.39
C VAL A 436 3.52 12.74 2.26
N ASN A 437 3.86 11.60 1.70
CA ASN A 437 5.23 11.22 1.43
C ASN A 437 5.84 12.18 0.39
N LYS A 438 6.97 12.80 0.73
CA LYS A 438 7.65 13.80 -0.11
C LYS A 438 8.13 13.24 -1.47
N TYR A 439 8.41 11.95 -1.54
CA TYR A 439 9.05 11.35 -2.71
C TYR A 439 8.05 10.81 -3.74
N ASN A 440 6.93 10.26 -3.29
CA ASN A 440 5.97 9.58 -4.17
C ASN A 440 4.52 10.08 -4.03
N ASN A 441 4.30 11.12 -3.24
CA ASN A 441 2.99 11.72 -2.96
C ASN A 441 1.95 10.74 -2.39
N SER A 442 2.37 9.60 -1.82
CA SER A 442 1.43 8.71 -1.14
C SER A 442 1.01 9.27 0.22
N LEU A 443 -0.18 8.90 0.68
CA LEU A 443 -0.62 9.22 2.03
C LEU A 443 0.21 8.44 3.05
N VAL A 444 0.52 9.09 4.18
CA VAL A 444 1.16 8.46 5.32
C VAL A 444 0.14 8.44 6.45
N SER A 445 -0.43 7.29 6.71
CA SER A 445 -1.42 7.03 7.77
C SER A 445 -0.95 5.84 8.60
N LEU A 446 -0.97 5.97 9.91
CA LEU A 446 -0.41 4.99 10.84
C LEU A 446 -1.45 4.57 11.87
N ASP A 447 -1.75 3.27 11.95
CA ASP A 447 -2.52 2.64 13.02
C ASP A 447 -1.58 1.83 13.93
N ASN A 448 -0.97 2.50 14.89
CA ASN A 448 -0.04 1.86 15.82
C ASN A 448 -0.71 0.87 16.80
N PHE A 449 -2.03 0.85 16.88
CA PHE A 449 -2.79 -0.14 17.68
C PHE A 449 -3.10 -1.42 16.91
N SER A 450 -2.83 -1.46 15.60
CA SER A 450 -3.03 -2.66 14.80
C SER A 450 -2.02 -3.75 15.15
N THR A 451 -2.42 -4.73 15.95
CA THR A 451 -1.58 -5.90 16.32
C THR A 451 -1.27 -6.80 15.13
N ARG A 452 -2.02 -6.67 14.03
CA ARG A 452 -1.78 -7.37 12.77
C ARG A 452 -0.51 -6.88 12.07
N ILE A 453 -0.19 -5.58 12.21
CA ILE A 453 0.93 -4.93 11.52
C ILE A 453 2.11 -4.71 12.48
N TYR A 454 1.81 -4.26 13.70
CA TYR A 454 2.81 -3.85 14.68
C TYR A 454 2.79 -4.79 15.90
N LYS A 455 3.97 -5.10 16.44
CA LYS A 455 4.09 -5.97 17.62
C LYS A 455 3.58 -5.32 18.91
N ASN A 456 3.63 -4.00 18.99
CA ASN A 456 3.10 -3.20 20.09
C ASN A 456 2.79 -1.77 19.61
N ALA A 457 2.01 -1.03 20.41
CA ALA A 457 1.56 0.32 20.09
C ALA A 457 2.55 1.43 20.50
N ASN A 458 3.71 1.08 21.08
CA ASN A 458 4.68 2.07 21.54
C ASN A 458 5.34 2.79 20.37
N MET A 459 5.51 4.11 20.50
CA MET A 459 6.11 4.96 19.48
C MET A 459 7.17 5.87 20.09
N ALA A 460 8.37 5.88 19.51
CA ALA A 460 9.43 6.84 19.84
C ALA A 460 9.58 7.86 18.70
N ILE A 461 9.53 9.15 19.01
CA ILE A 461 9.74 10.25 18.05
C ILE A 461 11.10 10.89 18.34
N LEU A 462 12.07 10.62 17.48
CA LEU A 462 13.45 11.05 17.60
C LEU A 462 13.79 12.12 16.56
N GLY A 463 14.71 13.01 16.91
CA GLY A 463 15.17 14.06 15.98
C GLY A 463 16.00 15.12 16.70
N THR A 464 16.74 15.91 15.94
CA THR A 464 17.52 17.04 16.43
C THR A 464 16.62 18.16 16.97
N SER A 465 17.20 19.16 17.64
CA SER A 465 16.44 20.34 18.06
C SER A 465 15.88 21.07 16.84
N GLY A 466 14.63 21.53 16.93
CA GLY A 466 13.94 22.19 15.81
C GLY A 466 13.39 21.27 14.71
N ALA A 467 13.62 19.95 14.75
CA ALA A 467 13.16 19.01 13.74
C ALA A 467 11.63 18.76 13.70
N GLY A 468 10.86 19.38 14.62
CA GLY A 468 9.40 19.27 14.65
C GLY A 468 8.85 18.12 15.50
N LYS A 469 9.63 17.52 16.42
CA LYS A 469 9.18 16.43 17.32
C LYS A 469 7.87 16.76 18.04
N THR A 470 7.84 17.87 18.76
CA THR A 470 6.66 18.32 19.51
C THR A 470 5.47 18.59 18.58
N PHE A 471 5.71 19.17 17.40
CA PHE A 471 4.67 19.36 16.39
C PHE A 471 4.06 18.02 15.95
N THR A 472 4.89 17.03 15.69
CA THR A 472 4.42 15.67 15.32
C THR A 472 3.61 15.03 16.43
N MET A 473 4.08 15.14 17.70
CA MET A 473 3.31 14.65 18.86
C MET A 473 1.94 15.34 18.97
N GLN A 474 1.91 16.67 18.84
CA GLN A 474 0.68 17.45 18.86
C GLN A 474 -0.27 17.04 17.74
N LEU A 475 0.24 16.83 16.53
CA LEU A 475 -0.55 16.41 15.38
C LEU A 475 -1.19 15.05 15.61
N ILE A 476 -0.43 14.07 16.10
CA ILE A 476 -0.92 12.73 16.43
C ILE A 476 -1.98 12.82 17.54
N ALA A 477 -1.66 13.46 18.66
CA ALA A 477 -2.57 13.63 19.79
C ALA A 477 -3.90 14.26 19.38
N ARG A 478 -3.84 15.33 18.59
CA ARG A 478 -5.04 16.00 18.07
C ARG A 478 -5.88 15.09 17.20
N ARG A 479 -5.26 14.36 16.29
CA ARG A 479 -5.99 13.49 15.35
C ARG A 479 -6.56 12.25 16.03
N MET A 480 -5.86 11.70 17.02
CA MET A 480 -6.39 10.64 17.88
C MET A 480 -7.61 11.12 18.68
N ARG A 481 -7.54 12.32 19.27
CA ARG A 481 -8.70 12.88 19.99
C ARG A 481 -9.91 13.10 19.05
N LEU A 482 -9.67 13.57 17.83
CA LEU A 482 -10.73 13.70 16.82
C LEU A 482 -11.33 12.33 16.40
N ALA A 483 -10.57 11.26 16.46
CA ALA A 483 -11.05 9.89 16.25
C ALA A 483 -11.72 9.26 17.50
N GLY A 484 -11.96 10.05 18.56
CA GLY A 484 -12.61 9.59 19.78
C GLY A 484 -11.69 8.93 20.80
N THR A 485 -10.39 8.82 20.53
CA THR A 485 -9.42 8.22 21.46
C THR A 485 -9.10 9.19 22.60
N PRO A 486 -9.24 8.78 23.87
CA PRO A 486 -8.78 9.57 25.01
C PRO A 486 -7.25 9.79 24.94
N VAL A 487 -6.82 11.02 25.12
CA VAL A 487 -5.40 11.40 25.04
C VAL A 487 -4.96 12.05 26.34
N TYR A 488 -3.93 11.50 26.97
CA TYR A 488 -3.30 12.03 28.17
C TYR A 488 -1.88 12.47 27.83
N ILE A 489 -1.53 13.72 28.17
CA ILE A 489 -0.21 14.30 27.88
C ILE A 489 0.49 14.58 29.20
N ILE A 490 1.64 13.96 29.43
CA ILE A 490 2.54 14.24 30.53
C ILE A 490 3.72 15.03 29.96
N ALA A 491 3.83 16.30 30.33
CA ALA A 491 4.82 17.23 29.78
C ALA A 491 5.64 17.93 30.90
N PRO A 492 6.62 17.23 31.48
CA PRO A 492 7.34 17.75 32.67
C PRO A 492 8.14 19.01 32.39
N LEU A 493 8.68 19.23 31.19
CA LEU A 493 9.57 20.36 30.87
C LEU A 493 8.98 21.38 29.90
N LYS A 494 8.03 20.95 29.01
CA LYS A 494 7.53 21.75 27.89
C LYS A 494 6.00 21.83 27.82
N GLY A 495 5.33 21.81 28.97
CA GLY A 495 3.86 21.81 29.06
C GLY A 495 3.19 22.97 28.31
N HIS A 496 3.87 24.15 28.27
CA HIS A 496 3.37 25.33 27.56
C HIS A 496 3.17 25.11 26.05
N GLU A 497 3.93 24.21 25.42
CA GLU A 497 3.78 23.91 24.00
C GLU A 497 2.42 23.24 23.70
N PHE A 498 1.90 22.41 24.62
CA PHE A 498 0.63 21.69 24.47
C PHE A 498 -0.59 22.49 24.93
N TYR A 499 -0.41 23.57 25.68
CA TYR A 499 -1.49 24.33 26.31
C TYR A 499 -2.56 24.80 25.32
N ARG A 500 -2.15 25.44 24.21
CA ARG A 500 -3.07 25.98 23.21
C ARG A 500 -3.91 24.87 22.54
N GLN A 501 -3.31 23.71 22.32
CA GLN A 501 -3.98 22.59 21.71
C GLN A 501 -4.98 21.93 22.67
N ALA A 502 -4.58 21.69 23.92
CA ALA A 502 -5.46 21.14 24.95
C ALA A 502 -6.70 22.04 25.14
N LYS A 503 -6.48 23.34 25.32
CA LYS A 503 -7.58 24.33 25.44
C LYS A 503 -8.48 24.35 24.19
N ALA A 504 -7.90 24.19 23.01
CA ALA A 504 -8.67 24.20 21.76
C ALA A 504 -9.56 22.95 21.58
N LEU A 505 -9.27 21.88 22.28
CA LEU A 505 -10.03 20.61 22.27
C LEU A 505 -10.85 20.40 23.56
N ASN A 506 -11.08 21.48 24.32
CA ASN A 506 -11.75 21.47 25.64
C ASN A 506 -11.11 20.47 26.62
N GLY A 507 -9.79 20.29 26.53
CA GLY A 507 -9.04 19.43 27.43
C GLY A 507 -8.80 20.08 28.80
N THR A 508 -8.78 19.27 29.84
CA THR A 508 -8.41 19.66 31.20
C THR A 508 -6.91 19.84 31.28
N ILE A 509 -6.47 20.95 31.86
CA ILE A 509 -5.06 21.29 32.04
C ILE A 509 -4.77 21.38 33.52
N ILE A 510 -3.87 20.54 34.00
CA ILE A 510 -3.44 20.49 35.40
C ILE A 510 -1.97 20.93 35.47
N ARG A 511 -1.68 21.95 36.24
CA ARG A 511 -0.31 22.45 36.45
C ARG A 511 0.22 22.02 37.81
N ILE A 512 1.17 21.11 37.82
CA ILE A 512 1.83 20.68 39.08
C ILE A 512 3.14 21.44 39.22
N VAL A 513 3.06 22.61 39.81
CA VAL A 513 4.23 23.46 40.12
C VAL A 513 4.05 24.07 41.51
N PRO A 514 5.14 24.40 42.23
CA PRO A 514 5.04 25.06 43.52
C PRO A 514 4.19 26.34 43.45
N GLY A 515 3.20 26.46 44.31
CA GLY A 515 2.28 27.60 44.35
C GLY A 515 1.10 27.54 43.35
N SER A 516 0.95 26.46 42.60
CA SER A 516 -0.24 26.24 41.77
C SER A 516 -1.46 25.91 42.62
N PRO A 517 -2.66 26.41 42.25
CA PRO A 517 -3.90 25.98 42.88
C PRO A 517 -4.30 24.54 42.44
N ASP A 518 -3.70 24.03 41.37
CA ASP A 518 -3.99 22.69 40.87
C ASP A 518 -3.27 21.64 41.72
N CYS A 519 -4.03 20.70 42.31
CA CYS A 519 -3.49 19.56 43.03
C CYS A 519 -4.20 18.29 42.64
N ILE A 520 -3.50 17.16 42.77
CA ILE A 520 -4.03 15.81 42.56
C ILE A 520 -4.10 15.14 43.93
N ASN A 521 -5.29 14.74 44.34
CA ASN A 521 -5.42 13.91 45.51
C ASN A 521 -4.95 12.48 45.24
N VAL A 522 -3.74 12.15 45.73
CA VAL A 522 -3.16 10.80 45.53
C VAL A 522 -3.95 9.70 46.28
N MET A 523 -4.73 10.10 47.27
CA MET A 523 -5.56 9.15 48.07
C MET A 523 -6.97 8.91 47.48
N GLU A 524 -7.35 9.62 46.43
CA GLU A 524 -8.68 9.46 45.80
C GLU A 524 -8.85 8.08 45.16
N ILE A 525 -9.91 7.35 45.54
CA ILE A 525 -10.36 6.14 44.86
C ILE A 525 -11.41 6.57 43.82
N ARG A 526 -11.18 6.20 42.56
CA ARG A 526 -12.11 6.51 41.47
C ARG A 526 -12.90 5.28 41.07
N LYS A 527 -14.15 5.48 40.68
CA LYS A 527 -15.00 4.41 40.16
C LYS A 527 -14.41 3.88 38.89
N ILE A 528 -14.08 2.60 38.87
CA ILE A 528 -13.59 1.92 37.64
C ILE A 528 -14.84 1.27 37.01
N ASP A 529 -15.15 1.66 35.76
CA ASP A 529 -16.17 0.97 34.98
C ASP A 529 -15.64 -0.42 34.61
N HIS A 530 -16.10 -1.45 35.30
CA HIS A 530 -15.69 -2.84 35.08
C HIS A 530 -16.30 -3.49 33.82
N THR A 531 -17.00 -2.72 32.99
CA THR A 531 -17.60 -3.21 31.73
C THR A 531 -16.59 -3.78 30.74
N SER A 532 -15.29 -3.56 30.93
CA SER A 532 -14.23 -4.12 30.09
C SER A 532 -13.63 -5.44 30.59
N SER A 533 -14.00 -5.92 31.78
CA SER A 533 -13.48 -7.18 32.37
C SER A 533 -14.36 -8.41 32.09
N GLU A 534 -15.51 -8.25 31.45
CA GLU A 534 -16.40 -9.35 31.06
C GLU A 534 -15.86 -10.23 29.91
N LEU A 535 -14.70 -9.87 29.35
CA LEU A 535 -14.04 -10.62 28.25
C LEU A 535 -13.12 -11.75 28.74
N LEU A 536 -12.93 -11.91 30.04
CA LEU A 536 -12.16 -13.02 30.61
C LEU A 536 -13.13 -14.00 31.29
N ASP A 537 -13.14 -15.25 30.84
CA ASP A 537 -13.99 -16.34 31.26
C ASP A 537 -14.09 -16.49 32.79
N GLY A 538 -15.24 -16.15 33.35
CA GLY A 538 -15.68 -16.45 34.72
C GLY A 538 -15.80 -15.22 35.64
N PRO A 539 -16.63 -15.29 36.67
CA PRO A 539 -16.77 -14.23 37.67
C PRO A 539 -15.45 -14.11 38.43
N MET A 540 -14.67 -13.05 38.15
CA MET A 540 -13.53 -12.70 38.98
C MET A 540 -14.02 -12.29 40.36
N PRO A 541 -13.37 -12.73 41.44
CA PRO A 541 -13.73 -12.27 42.79
C PRO A 541 -13.57 -10.73 42.81
N GLU A 542 -14.58 -10.07 43.36
CA GLU A 542 -14.62 -8.62 43.45
C GLU A 542 -13.40 -8.12 44.25
N GLN A 543 -12.42 -7.57 43.53
CA GLN A 543 -11.23 -7.03 44.17
C GLN A 543 -11.59 -5.74 44.90
N SER A 544 -11.14 -5.63 46.15
CA SER A 544 -11.32 -4.40 46.91
C SER A 544 -10.59 -3.23 46.27
N GLU A 545 -11.31 -2.20 45.88
CA GLU A 545 -10.73 -0.97 45.32
C GLU A 545 -9.79 -0.26 46.31
N LEU A 546 -10.12 -0.34 47.61
CA LEU A 546 -9.24 0.14 48.68
C LEU A 546 -7.92 -0.64 48.73
N ALA A 547 -7.95 -1.97 48.63
CA ALA A 547 -6.70 -2.76 48.61
C ALA A 547 -5.79 -2.40 47.42
N ALA A 548 -6.39 -2.26 46.21
CA ALA A 548 -5.66 -1.83 45.04
C ALA A 548 -5.09 -0.40 45.21
N LYS A 549 -5.82 0.47 45.89
CA LYS A 549 -5.37 1.83 46.18
C LYS A 549 -4.21 1.85 47.15
N ILE A 550 -4.28 1.07 48.22
CA ILE A 550 -3.21 0.95 49.22
C ILE A 550 -1.92 0.49 48.57
N GLN A 551 -1.96 -0.51 47.66
CA GLN A 551 -0.78 -0.92 46.91
C GLN A 551 -0.16 0.23 46.10
N LYS A 552 -0.99 1.04 45.43
CA LYS A 552 -0.52 2.21 44.69
C LYS A 552 0.11 3.27 45.58
N LEU A 553 -0.47 3.48 46.80
CA LEU A 553 0.09 4.41 47.78
C LEU A 553 1.43 3.91 48.33
N HIS A 554 1.61 2.60 48.55
CA HIS A 554 2.92 2.06 48.90
C HIS A 554 3.98 2.33 47.84
N ILE A 555 3.63 2.18 46.56
CA ILE A 555 4.55 2.53 45.45
C ILE A 555 4.85 4.03 45.48
N PHE A 556 3.83 4.88 45.63
CA PHE A 556 3.98 6.32 45.71
C PHE A 556 4.95 6.75 46.85
N PHE A 557 4.72 6.25 48.07
CA PHE A 557 5.55 6.56 49.20
C PHE A 557 6.97 5.98 49.11
N SER A 558 7.12 4.78 48.52
CA SER A 558 8.46 4.22 48.26
C SER A 558 9.27 5.04 47.26
N LEU A 559 8.61 5.70 46.31
CA LEU A 559 9.27 6.64 45.38
C LEU A 559 9.57 8.00 46.03
N LEU A 560 8.69 8.44 46.94
CA LEU A 560 8.85 9.73 47.64
C LEU A 560 9.92 9.68 48.73
N ILE A 561 9.98 8.55 49.44
CA ILE A 561 10.91 8.30 50.55
C ILE A 561 11.57 6.91 50.29
N PRO A 562 12.67 6.88 49.54
CA PRO A 562 13.31 5.62 49.14
C PRO A 562 13.84 4.76 50.31
N ASP A 563 14.21 5.40 51.40
CA ASP A 563 14.90 4.80 52.55
C ASP A 563 13.97 4.38 53.70
N LEU A 564 12.65 4.23 53.44
CA LEU A 564 11.68 3.74 54.45
C LEU A 564 12.11 2.37 54.95
N SER A 565 12.30 2.25 56.28
CA SER A 565 12.49 0.95 56.95
C SER A 565 11.22 0.07 56.93
N ASN A 566 11.38 -1.20 57.21
CA ASN A 566 10.22 -2.12 57.25
C ASN A 566 9.20 -1.76 58.35
N GLU A 567 9.68 -1.28 59.48
CA GLU A 567 8.85 -0.80 60.59
C GLU A 567 8.04 0.45 60.17
N GLU A 568 8.68 1.41 59.56
CA GLU A 568 8.01 2.64 59.05
C GLU A 568 6.99 2.28 57.94
N ARG A 569 7.26 1.30 57.11
CA ARG A 569 6.29 0.82 56.09
C ARG A 569 5.07 0.22 56.73
N GLN A 570 5.23 -0.56 57.80
CA GLN A 570 4.11 -1.16 58.53
C GLN A 570 3.26 -0.07 59.22
N LEU A 571 3.90 0.87 59.89
CA LEU A 571 3.19 2.02 60.52
C LEU A 571 2.44 2.86 59.47
N LEU A 572 3.05 3.07 58.31
CA LEU A 572 2.42 3.79 57.21
C LEU A 572 1.20 3.04 56.67
N ASP A 573 1.28 1.69 56.54
CA ASP A 573 0.15 0.88 56.10
C ASP A 573 -1.02 0.97 57.07
N GLU A 574 -0.78 0.80 58.38
CA GLU A 574 -1.78 0.94 59.42
C GLU A 574 -2.41 2.35 59.46
N ALA A 575 -1.59 3.39 59.26
CA ALA A 575 -2.06 4.78 59.20
C ALA A 575 -2.92 5.03 57.94
N ILE A 576 -2.55 4.51 56.80
CA ILE A 576 -3.34 4.61 55.56
C ILE A 576 -4.71 3.96 55.78
N VAL A 577 -4.76 2.69 56.25
CA VAL A 577 -6.02 1.96 56.52
C VAL A 577 -6.88 2.74 57.52
N THR A 578 -6.27 3.27 58.59
CA THR A 578 -6.97 4.04 59.63
C THR A 578 -7.54 5.33 59.04
N THR A 579 -6.81 6.00 58.17
CA THR A 579 -7.24 7.25 57.51
C THR A 579 -8.51 7.02 56.69
N TYR A 580 -8.55 5.93 55.87
CA TYR A 580 -9.75 5.57 55.12
C TYR A 580 -10.91 5.15 56.03
N ARG A 581 -10.62 4.37 57.09
CA ARG A 581 -11.62 3.99 58.09
C ARG A 581 -12.26 5.18 58.75
N ASN A 582 -11.51 6.22 59.06
CA ASN A 582 -12.04 7.46 59.66
C ASN A 582 -13.03 8.20 58.75
N LYS A 583 -12.91 8.02 57.42
CA LYS A 583 -13.91 8.49 56.44
C LYS A 583 -15.04 7.46 56.19
N GLY A 584 -15.05 6.35 56.93
CA GLY A 584 -16.06 5.27 56.78
C GLY A 584 -15.84 4.36 55.58
N ILE A 585 -14.65 4.37 55.01
CA ILE A 585 -14.25 3.53 53.85
C ILE A 585 -13.51 2.30 54.37
N THR A 586 -13.97 1.12 53.95
CA THR A 586 -13.43 -0.18 54.33
C THR A 586 -13.07 -1.00 53.08
N TYR A 587 -12.57 -2.23 53.25
CA TYR A 587 -12.27 -3.14 52.15
C TYR A 587 -13.49 -3.60 51.33
N SER A 588 -14.72 -3.37 51.84
CA SER A 588 -15.96 -3.60 51.09
C SER A 588 -16.19 -2.45 50.11
N ASN A 589 -16.31 -2.73 48.79
CA ASN A 589 -16.57 -1.70 47.79
C ASN A 589 -17.89 -0.94 48.04
N ALA A 590 -18.88 -1.56 48.67
CA ALA A 590 -20.12 -0.90 49.09
C ALA A 590 -19.89 0.25 50.11
N SER A 591 -18.77 0.26 50.85
CA SER A 591 -18.44 1.33 51.78
C SER A 591 -17.97 2.63 51.08
N LEU A 592 -17.68 2.56 49.81
CA LEU A 592 -17.27 3.74 49.02
C LEU A 592 -18.45 4.66 48.70
N ASP A 593 -19.67 4.09 48.62
CA ASP A 593 -20.85 4.87 48.27
C ASP A 593 -21.28 5.77 49.43
N ASP A 594 -21.63 7.03 49.08
CA ASP A 594 -22.16 7.96 50.07
C ASP A 594 -23.65 7.64 50.37
N PRO A 595 -24.00 7.24 51.58
CA PRO A 595 -25.38 6.94 51.93
C PRO A 595 -26.31 8.16 51.84
N ALA A 596 -25.77 9.38 51.88
CA ALA A 596 -26.54 10.63 51.77
C ALA A 596 -26.78 11.04 50.30
N HIS A 597 -25.94 10.60 49.37
CA HIS A 597 -26.00 10.96 47.96
C HIS A 597 -25.84 9.74 47.07
N PRO A 598 -26.95 9.02 46.74
CA PRO A 598 -26.90 7.81 45.93
C PRO A 598 -26.17 8.04 44.58
N GLY A 599 -25.19 7.20 44.27
CA GLY A 599 -24.40 7.26 43.04
C GLY A 599 -23.13 8.14 43.10
N GLN A 600 -22.86 8.75 44.25
CA GLN A 600 -21.59 9.45 44.53
C GLN A 600 -20.79 8.66 45.56
N TYR A 601 -19.45 8.77 45.46
CA TYR A 601 -18.57 8.24 46.50
C TYR A 601 -18.47 9.21 47.67
N ARG A 602 -18.18 8.64 48.85
CA ARG A 602 -17.87 9.41 50.07
C ARG A 602 -16.72 10.37 49.80
N GLU A 603 -16.62 11.39 50.61
CA GLU A 603 -15.47 12.28 50.60
C GLU A 603 -14.17 11.51 50.87
N MET A 604 -13.27 11.56 49.89
CA MET A 604 -12.02 10.84 49.94
C MET A 604 -11.01 11.55 50.86
N PRO A 605 -10.22 10.77 51.63
CA PRO A 605 -9.19 11.37 52.46
C PRO A 605 -8.12 12.08 51.59
N ILE A 606 -7.43 13.05 52.19
CA ILE A 606 -6.29 13.75 51.62
C ILE A 606 -5.02 13.44 52.43
N LEU A 607 -3.85 13.81 51.88
CA LEU A 607 -2.57 13.62 52.60
C LEU A 607 -2.54 14.34 53.96
N GLY A 608 -3.31 15.41 54.13
CA GLY A 608 -3.45 16.10 55.39
C GLY A 608 -4.14 15.22 56.46
N ASP A 609 -5.15 14.41 56.09
CA ASP A 609 -5.80 13.48 56.98
C ASP A 609 -4.84 12.34 57.42
N LEU A 610 -4.03 11.83 56.46
CA LEU A 610 -2.98 10.85 56.75
C LEU A 610 -1.93 11.42 57.71
N HIS A 611 -1.48 12.64 57.48
CA HIS A 611 -0.53 13.32 58.36
C HIS A 611 -1.09 13.51 59.79
N ALA A 612 -2.38 13.82 59.92
CA ALA A 612 -3.02 13.93 61.21
C ALA A 612 -3.05 12.59 62.00
N VAL A 613 -3.33 11.48 61.29
CA VAL A 613 -3.29 10.12 61.85
C VAL A 613 -1.87 9.77 62.30
N LEU A 614 -0.88 9.94 61.44
CA LEU A 614 0.53 9.69 61.75
C LEU A 614 1.00 10.52 62.97
N SER A 615 0.67 11.81 63.03
CA SER A 615 1.06 12.70 64.11
C SER A 615 0.40 12.38 65.43
N SER A 616 -0.74 11.73 65.44
CA SER A 616 -1.48 11.33 66.66
C SER A 616 -1.05 9.98 67.23
N ALA A 617 -0.35 9.17 66.42
CA ALA A 617 0.11 7.86 66.87
C ALA A 617 1.37 7.97 67.75
N PRO A 618 1.40 7.42 68.97
CA PRO A 618 2.53 7.52 69.88
C PRO A 618 3.81 6.85 69.35
N GLU A 619 3.69 5.89 68.46
CA GLU A 619 4.79 5.12 67.84
C GLU A 619 5.49 5.85 66.68
N THR A 620 4.91 6.94 66.16
CA THR A 620 5.47 7.75 65.06
C THR A 620 6.16 9.03 65.52
N ARG A 621 6.21 9.29 66.84
CA ARG A 621 6.97 10.36 67.50
C ARG A 621 8.38 9.85 67.77
#